data_21bb0592f3f82be1136e65bc23c6fac7
#
_entry.id   21bb0592f3f82be1136e65bc23c6fac7
#
_cell.length_a   1.000
_cell.length_b   1.000
_cell.length_c   1.000
_cell.angle_alpha   90.00
_cell.angle_beta   90.00
_cell.angle_gamma   90.00
#
_symmetry.space_group_name_H-M   'P 1'
#
loop_
_entity.id
_entity.type
_entity.pdbx_description
1 polymer ?
#
loop_
_entity_poly.entity_id
_entity_poly.type
_entity_poly.pdbx_seq_one_letter_code
_entity_poly.pdbx_strand_id
1 'polypeptide(L)'
;MKSKEERKKDKQKKQNKWQMNRELYLCSLLMLAVFAGMIWYLADYVSSNQETLFNNSYNSQQRVLAQENTRGTIYAGTGEVLAQTVTAEDGTSVREYPYKNIFAHVVGYTDKGKTGIEELENYQLIHSDISDREKLDHELAGEKNPGNDVYTTLDTSLQ
;
A
#
# COMPACT_ATOMS: atom_id res chain seq x y z
N MET A 1 6.86 61.88 34.90
CA MET A 1 6.66 62.05 33.43
C MET A 1 7.86 61.45 32.71
N LYS A 2 7.69 60.42 31.87
CA LYS A 2 8.79 59.88 31.07
C LYS A 2 9.28 60.91 30.05
N SER A 3 10.62 61.09 29.95
CA SER A 3 11.29 62.01 29.02
C SER A 3 10.92 61.66 27.57
N LYS A 4 10.93 62.67 26.68
CA LYS A 4 10.71 62.48 25.23
C LYS A 4 11.68 61.46 24.58
N GLU A 5 12.90 61.35 25.10
CA GLU A 5 13.88 60.35 24.66
C GLU A 5 13.53 58.91 25.09
N GLU A 6 13.05 58.71 26.30
CA GLU A 6 12.62 57.39 26.76
C GLU A 6 11.43 56.87 25.92
N ARG A 7 10.50 57.76 25.56
CA ARG A 7 9.37 57.40 24.70
C ARG A 7 9.82 57.03 23.28
N LYS A 8 10.83 57.64 22.74
CA LYS A 8 11.44 57.30 21.44
C LYS A 8 12.12 55.93 21.49
N LYS A 9 12.92 55.67 22.53
CA LYS A 9 13.57 54.37 22.75
C LYS A 9 12.60 53.23 22.93
N ASP A 10 11.50 53.45 23.67
CA ASP A 10 10.44 52.48 23.85
C ASP A 10 9.70 52.17 22.55
N LYS A 11 9.43 53.14 21.70
CA LYS A 11 8.83 52.96 20.38
C LYS A 11 9.75 52.19 19.42
N GLN A 12 11.07 52.51 19.40
CA GLN A 12 12.05 51.81 18.59
C GLN A 12 12.19 50.35 19.02
N LYS A 13 12.28 50.06 20.35
CA LYS A 13 12.31 48.70 20.87
C LYS A 13 11.03 47.90 20.48
N LYS A 14 9.86 48.54 20.51
CA LYS A 14 8.60 47.91 20.14
C LYS A 14 8.53 47.62 18.64
N GLN A 15 9.02 48.53 17.79
CA GLN A 15 9.10 48.33 16.35
C GLN A 15 10.07 47.18 15.97
N ASN A 16 11.28 47.20 16.56
CA ASN A 16 12.26 46.14 16.29
C ASN A 16 11.77 44.74 16.74
N LYS A 17 11.09 44.67 17.90
CA LYS A 17 10.48 43.44 18.40
C LYS A 17 9.35 42.94 17.48
N TRP A 18 8.57 43.85 16.92
CA TRP A 18 7.50 43.52 15.98
C TRP A 18 8.04 43.02 14.63
N GLN A 19 9.10 43.65 14.09
CA GLN A 19 9.77 43.22 12.87
C GLN A 19 10.44 41.86 13.07
N MET A 20 11.17 41.65 14.15
CA MET A 20 11.81 40.37 14.46
C MET A 20 10.77 39.24 14.61
N ASN A 21 9.63 39.50 15.26
CA ASN A 21 8.55 38.49 15.36
C ASN A 21 7.98 38.17 13.98
N ARG A 22 7.78 39.15 13.11
CA ARG A 22 7.29 38.92 11.74
C ARG A 22 8.22 38.05 10.92
N GLU A 23 9.52 38.28 10.99
CA GLU A 23 10.51 37.47 10.30
C GLU A 23 10.55 36.03 10.82
N LEU A 24 10.44 35.83 12.13
CA LEU A 24 10.31 34.51 12.74
C LEU A 24 9.05 33.78 12.28
N TYR A 25 7.91 34.46 12.19
CA TYR A 25 6.67 33.87 11.68
C TYR A 25 6.79 33.50 10.20
N LEU A 26 7.44 34.34 9.37
CA LEU A 26 7.66 34.02 7.96
C LEU A 26 8.58 32.81 7.79
N CYS A 27 9.68 32.73 8.54
CA CYS A 27 10.56 31.55 8.54
C CYS A 27 9.83 30.29 9.01
N SER A 28 9.03 30.40 10.07
CA SER A 28 8.23 29.28 10.57
C SER A 28 7.20 28.80 9.54
N LEU A 29 6.52 29.74 8.86
CA LEU A 29 5.53 29.42 7.84
C LEU A 29 6.20 28.80 6.61
N LEU A 30 7.37 29.26 6.22
CA LEU A 30 8.15 28.67 5.13
C LEU A 30 8.56 27.24 5.47
N MET A 31 9.07 27.01 6.68
CA MET A 31 9.40 25.66 7.16
C MET A 31 8.18 24.74 7.14
N LEU A 32 7.04 25.23 7.63
CA LEU A 32 5.79 24.48 7.62
C LEU A 32 5.37 24.10 6.19
N ALA A 33 5.50 25.04 5.24
CA ALA A 33 5.19 24.80 3.84
C ALA A 33 6.11 23.73 3.20
N VAL A 34 7.42 23.77 3.53
CA VAL A 34 8.37 22.74 3.07
C VAL A 34 8.00 21.37 3.63
N PHE A 35 7.71 21.27 4.93
CA PHE A 35 7.30 20.00 5.52
C PHE A 35 5.97 19.47 4.95
N ALA A 36 4.99 20.35 4.76
CA ALA A 36 3.73 19.98 4.14
C ALA A 36 3.93 19.48 2.70
N GLY A 37 4.81 20.15 1.92
CA GLY A 37 5.17 19.71 0.58
C GLY A 37 5.89 18.34 0.57
N MET A 38 6.78 18.09 1.52
CA MET A 38 7.44 16.80 1.66
C MET A 38 6.45 15.67 2.00
N ILE A 39 5.52 15.92 2.93
CA ILE A 39 4.50 14.94 3.31
C ILE A 39 3.61 14.63 2.12
N TRP A 40 3.16 15.66 1.41
CA TRP A 40 2.34 15.48 0.22
C TRP A 40 3.06 14.70 -0.88
N TYR A 41 4.32 15.05 -1.17
CA TYR A 41 5.15 14.32 -2.13
C TYR A 41 5.34 12.85 -1.75
N LEU A 42 5.61 12.57 -0.47
CA LEU A 42 5.80 11.21 0.01
C LEU A 42 4.49 10.39 -0.09
N ALA A 43 3.36 10.99 0.25
CA ALA A 43 2.06 10.35 0.13
C ALA A 43 1.72 10.01 -1.33
N ASP A 44 1.95 10.95 -2.25
CA ASP A 44 1.76 10.75 -3.67
C ASP A 44 2.70 9.66 -4.23
N TYR A 45 3.98 9.71 -3.87
CA TYR A 45 4.97 8.72 -4.28
C TYR A 45 4.61 7.31 -3.80
N VAL A 46 4.24 7.15 -2.53
CA VAL A 46 3.83 5.85 -1.97
C VAL A 46 2.57 5.35 -2.66
N SER A 47 1.57 6.21 -2.86
CA SER A 47 0.32 5.83 -3.53
C SER A 47 0.54 5.40 -4.98
N SER A 48 1.41 6.12 -5.71
CA SER A 48 1.70 5.82 -7.12
C SER A 48 2.60 4.61 -7.34
N ASN A 49 3.40 4.22 -6.34
CA ASN A 49 4.37 3.13 -6.45
C ASN A 49 4.09 1.97 -5.48
N GLN A 50 2.88 1.89 -4.94
CA GLN A 50 2.57 0.90 -3.90
C GLN A 50 2.82 -0.55 -4.35
N GLU A 51 2.51 -0.92 -5.59
CA GLU A 51 2.77 -2.27 -6.12
C GLU A 51 4.27 -2.58 -6.16
N THR A 52 5.07 -1.66 -6.68
CA THR A 52 6.54 -1.83 -6.76
C THR A 52 7.18 -1.91 -5.38
N LEU A 53 6.74 -1.03 -4.46
CA LEU A 53 7.22 -1.01 -3.07
C LEU A 53 6.80 -2.27 -2.32
N PHE A 54 5.59 -2.75 -2.58
CA PHE A 54 5.03 -3.94 -1.97
C PHE A 54 5.73 -5.20 -2.47
N ASN A 55 5.95 -5.33 -3.78
CA ASN A 55 6.58 -6.50 -4.40
C ASN A 55 8.09 -6.61 -4.15
N ASN A 56 8.68 -5.65 -3.44
CA ASN A 56 10.07 -5.73 -3.03
C ASN A 56 10.29 -6.94 -2.10
N SER A 57 11.26 -7.80 -2.45
CA SER A 57 11.59 -9.04 -1.72
C SER A 57 11.94 -8.84 -0.24
N TYR A 58 12.35 -7.63 0.15
CA TYR A 58 12.65 -7.25 1.53
C TYR A 58 11.43 -6.77 2.32
N ASN A 59 10.27 -6.65 1.68
CA ASN A 59 9.07 -6.17 2.35
C ASN A 59 8.45 -7.28 3.22
N SER A 60 8.61 -7.17 4.53
CA SER A 60 8.06 -8.13 5.50
C SER A 60 6.52 -8.12 5.54
N GLN A 61 5.87 -7.05 5.09
CA GLN A 61 4.40 -6.95 5.04
C GLN A 61 3.78 -8.01 4.11
N GLN A 62 4.47 -8.40 3.03
CA GLN A 62 4.00 -9.50 2.18
C GLN A 62 3.78 -10.80 2.97
N ARG A 63 4.69 -11.10 3.92
CA ARG A 63 4.56 -12.32 4.74
C ARG A 63 3.41 -12.23 5.72
N VAL A 64 3.21 -11.06 6.32
CA VAL A 64 2.10 -10.83 7.26
C VAL A 64 0.78 -11.00 6.53
N LEU A 65 0.58 -10.30 5.41
CA LEU A 65 -0.64 -10.40 4.62
C LEU A 65 -0.90 -11.82 4.07
N ALA A 66 0.16 -12.54 3.66
CA ALA A 66 0.01 -13.92 3.22
C ALA A 66 -0.34 -14.90 4.35
N GLN A 67 -0.09 -14.53 5.60
CA GLN A 67 -0.54 -15.30 6.77
C GLN A 67 -1.99 -15.00 7.15
N GLU A 68 -2.39 -13.74 7.07
CA GLU A 68 -3.72 -13.24 7.41
C GLU A 68 -4.75 -13.48 6.31
N ASN A 69 -4.32 -13.46 5.05
CA ASN A 69 -5.20 -13.57 3.89
C ASN A 69 -4.94 -14.84 3.09
N THR A 70 -6.01 -15.38 2.52
CA THR A 70 -5.95 -16.44 1.51
C THR A 70 -5.71 -15.78 0.16
N ARG A 71 -4.75 -16.28 -0.62
CA ARG A 71 -4.43 -15.73 -1.94
C ARG A 71 -5.61 -15.89 -2.91
N GLY A 72 -6.02 -14.81 -3.57
CA GLY A 72 -7.15 -14.75 -4.51
C GLY A 72 -6.97 -15.62 -5.75
N THR A 73 -8.00 -15.78 -6.53
CA THR A 73 -8.06 -16.63 -7.72
C THR A 73 -7.69 -15.85 -8.98
N ILE A 74 -7.02 -16.52 -9.92
CA ILE A 74 -6.74 -15.98 -11.25
C ILE A 74 -7.67 -16.65 -12.24
N TYR A 75 -8.46 -15.84 -12.96
CA TYR A 75 -9.42 -16.29 -13.96
C TYR A 75 -8.96 -15.96 -15.37
N ALA A 76 -9.28 -16.86 -16.31
CA ALA A 76 -9.20 -16.61 -17.75
C ALA A 76 -10.31 -15.62 -18.18
N GLY A 77 -10.19 -15.05 -19.36
CA GLY A 77 -11.21 -14.19 -19.95
C GLY A 77 -12.53 -14.90 -20.23
N THR A 78 -12.51 -16.21 -20.35
CA THR A 78 -13.66 -17.11 -20.48
C THR A 78 -14.29 -17.51 -19.15
N GLY A 79 -13.67 -17.10 -18.01
CA GLY A 79 -14.15 -17.35 -16.66
C GLY A 79 -13.62 -18.63 -16.00
N GLU A 80 -12.74 -19.37 -16.68
CA GLU A 80 -12.13 -20.58 -16.13
C GLU A 80 -11.03 -20.23 -15.12
N VAL A 81 -10.84 -21.08 -14.12
CA VAL A 81 -9.83 -20.90 -13.09
C VAL A 81 -8.45 -21.30 -13.62
N LEU A 82 -7.51 -20.36 -13.65
CA LEU A 82 -6.11 -20.60 -14.03
C LEU A 82 -5.24 -20.93 -12.83
N ALA A 83 -5.51 -20.28 -11.67
CA ALA A 83 -4.85 -20.55 -10.41
C ALA A 83 -5.80 -20.26 -9.25
N GLN A 84 -5.87 -21.15 -8.28
CA GLN A 84 -6.69 -20.98 -7.07
C GLN A 84 -5.96 -21.49 -5.83
N THR A 85 -6.40 -21.03 -4.66
CA THR A 85 -5.92 -21.54 -3.38
C THR A 85 -6.96 -22.50 -2.81
N VAL A 86 -6.55 -23.74 -2.56
CA VAL A 86 -7.37 -24.77 -1.95
C VAL A 86 -6.86 -25.02 -0.52
N THR A 87 -7.77 -25.03 0.45
CA THR A 87 -7.43 -25.39 1.82
C THR A 87 -7.65 -26.89 1.99
N ALA A 88 -6.59 -27.61 2.34
CA ALA A 88 -6.65 -29.04 2.63
C ALA A 88 -7.33 -29.29 3.98
N GLU A 89 -7.73 -30.53 4.25
CA GLU A 89 -8.41 -30.94 5.49
C GLU A 89 -7.57 -30.70 6.76
N ASP A 90 -6.24 -30.63 6.61
CA ASP A 90 -5.30 -30.30 7.69
C ASP A 90 -5.16 -28.78 7.96
N GLY A 91 -5.89 -27.92 7.24
CA GLY A 91 -5.83 -26.47 7.35
C GLY A 91 -4.68 -25.85 6.55
N THR A 92 -3.89 -26.63 5.83
CA THR A 92 -2.84 -26.09 4.94
C THR A 92 -3.43 -25.53 3.66
N SER A 93 -2.99 -24.34 3.25
CA SER A 93 -3.42 -23.75 1.99
C SER A 93 -2.42 -24.09 0.90
N VAL A 94 -2.89 -24.72 -0.17
CA VAL A 94 -2.08 -25.14 -1.33
C VAL A 94 -2.55 -24.38 -2.57
N ARG A 95 -1.58 -23.87 -3.35
CA ARG A 95 -1.87 -23.20 -4.61
C ARG A 95 -2.01 -24.25 -5.72
N GLU A 96 -3.16 -24.30 -6.36
CA GLU A 96 -3.50 -25.23 -7.41
C GLU A 96 -3.53 -24.52 -8.77
N TYR A 97 -2.97 -25.17 -9.80
CA TYR A 97 -2.95 -24.71 -11.18
C TYR A 97 -3.61 -25.77 -12.08
N PRO A 98 -4.93 -25.66 -12.36
CA PRO A 98 -5.66 -26.69 -13.11
C PRO A 98 -5.06 -27.00 -14.49
N TYR A 99 -4.55 -25.99 -15.17
CA TYR A 99 -3.97 -26.14 -16.51
C TYR A 99 -2.45 -26.43 -16.51
N LYS A 100 -1.83 -26.54 -15.34
CA LYS A 100 -0.42 -26.94 -15.16
C LYS A 100 0.53 -26.19 -16.14
N ASN A 101 1.21 -26.95 -17.00
CA ASN A 101 2.27 -26.44 -17.86
C ASN A 101 1.78 -25.54 -18.99
N ILE A 102 0.51 -25.61 -19.38
CA ILE A 102 -0.03 -24.88 -20.53
C ILE A 102 0.11 -23.37 -20.33
N PHE A 103 -0.29 -22.89 -19.13
CA PHE A 103 -0.23 -21.47 -18.79
C PHE A 103 0.93 -21.10 -17.86
N ALA A 104 1.84 -22.03 -17.56
CA ALA A 104 2.92 -21.82 -16.59
C ALA A 104 3.82 -20.62 -16.92
N HIS A 105 4.02 -20.31 -18.21
CA HIS A 105 4.86 -19.18 -18.63
C HIS A 105 4.18 -17.82 -18.42
N VAL A 106 2.85 -17.78 -18.48
CA VAL A 106 2.07 -16.54 -18.35
C VAL A 106 1.57 -16.38 -16.91
N VAL A 107 0.90 -17.38 -16.37
CA VAL A 107 0.35 -17.37 -15.02
C VAL A 107 1.50 -17.40 -13.99
N GLY A 108 2.52 -18.19 -14.25
CA GLY A 108 3.64 -18.38 -13.33
C GLY A 108 3.34 -19.38 -12.22
N TYR A 109 4.10 -19.27 -11.14
CA TYR A 109 3.99 -20.11 -9.93
C TYR A 109 4.53 -19.37 -8.71
N THR A 110 4.22 -19.89 -7.52
CA THR A 110 4.58 -19.26 -6.22
C THR A 110 5.61 -20.05 -5.40
N ASP A 111 5.85 -21.34 -5.68
CA ASP A 111 6.57 -22.26 -4.79
C ASP A 111 8.08 -22.00 -4.69
N LYS A 112 8.73 -21.54 -5.75
CA LYS A 112 10.19 -21.32 -5.82
C LYS A 112 10.56 -19.89 -6.22
N GLY A 113 9.82 -18.96 -5.73
CA GLY A 113 9.82 -17.59 -6.18
C GLY A 113 8.49 -17.28 -6.88
N LYS A 114 8.24 -16.03 -7.18
CA LYS A 114 7.05 -15.64 -7.92
C LYS A 114 7.44 -15.32 -9.35
N THR A 115 6.61 -15.70 -10.30
CA THR A 115 6.83 -15.42 -11.74
C THR A 115 5.49 -15.14 -12.42
N GLY A 116 5.53 -14.49 -13.60
CA GLY A 116 4.34 -14.24 -14.41
C GLY A 116 3.31 -13.34 -13.73
N ILE A 117 2.02 -13.63 -13.95
CA ILE A 117 0.89 -12.91 -13.34
C ILE A 117 0.91 -13.06 -11.81
N GLU A 118 1.35 -14.20 -11.29
CA GLU A 118 1.51 -14.42 -9.85
C GLU A 118 2.48 -13.44 -9.18
N GLU A 119 3.50 -12.98 -9.89
CA GLU A 119 4.43 -11.95 -9.41
C GLU A 119 3.88 -10.55 -9.68
N LEU A 120 3.38 -10.30 -10.88
CA LEU A 120 2.89 -9.00 -11.30
C LEU A 120 1.73 -8.52 -10.42
N GLU A 121 0.74 -9.38 -10.25
CA GLU A 121 -0.48 -9.09 -9.49
C GLU A 121 -0.40 -9.57 -8.03
N ASN A 122 0.81 -9.80 -7.52
CA ASN A 122 0.99 -10.32 -6.16
C ASN A 122 0.35 -9.43 -5.09
N TYR A 123 0.39 -8.11 -5.27
CA TYR A 123 -0.25 -7.17 -4.34
C TYR A 123 -1.76 -7.40 -4.30
N GLN A 124 -2.41 -7.45 -5.44
CA GLN A 124 -3.85 -7.67 -5.55
C GLN A 124 -4.27 -9.03 -4.97
N LEU A 125 -3.55 -10.08 -5.36
CA LEU A 125 -3.88 -11.46 -4.94
C LEU A 125 -3.80 -11.69 -3.43
N ILE A 126 -2.97 -10.96 -2.69
CA ILE A 126 -2.88 -11.09 -1.22
C ILE A 126 -3.50 -9.93 -0.46
N HIS A 127 -3.95 -8.89 -1.14
CA HIS A 127 -4.70 -7.80 -0.53
C HIS A 127 -6.19 -8.16 -0.45
N SER A 128 -6.85 -7.75 0.61
CA SER A 128 -8.28 -8.00 0.82
C SER A 128 -9.03 -6.68 0.92
N ASP A 129 -9.96 -6.45 -0.01
CA ASP A 129 -10.79 -5.25 -0.08
C ASP A 129 -12.13 -5.38 0.66
N ILE A 130 -12.30 -6.45 1.46
CA ILE A 130 -13.50 -6.61 2.29
C ILE A 130 -13.57 -5.52 3.36
N SER A 131 -14.78 -5.27 3.86
CA SER A 131 -14.99 -4.26 4.90
C SER A 131 -14.27 -4.60 6.21
N ASP A 132 -13.93 -3.57 7.00
CA ASP A 132 -13.24 -3.78 8.28
C ASP A 132 -14.07 -4.60 9.27
N ARG A 133 -15.40 -4.61 9.13
CA ARG A 133 -16.28 -5.47 9.93
C ARG A 133 -16.14 -6.94 9.57
N GLU A 134 -16.11 -7.25 8.29
CA GLU A 134 -15.90 -8.62 7.80
C GLU A 134 -14.51 -9.13 8.17
N LYS A 135 -13.47 -8.28 8.09
CA LYS A 135 -12.11 -8.63 8.57
C LYS A 135 -12.12 -9.03 10.05
N LEU A 136 -12.82 -8.25 10.87
CA LEU A 136 -12.94 -8.53 12.29
C LEU A 136 -13.72 -9.83 12.56
N ASP A 137 -14.79 -10.07 11.80
CA ASP A 137 -15.60 -11.29 11.94
C ASP A 137 -14.77 -12.54 11.56
N HIS A 138 -13.97 -12.48 10.49
CA HIS A 138 -13.06 -13.56 10.09
C HIS A 138 -11.96 -13.77 11.14
N GLU A 139 -11.38 -12.68 11.67
CA GLU A 139 -10.36 -12.77 12.73
C GLU A 139 -10.92 -13.43 14.00
N LEU A 140 -12.15 -13.09 14.40
CA LEU A 140 -12.83 -13.71 15.53
C LEU A 140 -13.20 -15.17 15.28
N ALA A 141 -13.48 -15.54 14.03
CA ALA A 141 -13.74 -16.92 13.62
C ALA A 141 -12.46 -17.74 13.44
N GLY A 142 -11.26 -17.11 13.44
CA GLY A 142 -9.99 -17.74 13.15
C GLY A 142 -9.83 -18.11 11.65
N GLU A 143 -10.58 -17.45 10.78
CA GLU A 143 -10.57 -17.65 9.34
C GLU A 143 -9.66 -16.59 8.69
N LYS A 144 -9.09 -16.95 7.53
CA LYS A 144 -8.31 -16.00 6.74
C LYS A 144 -9.22 -15.14 5.86
N ASN A 145 -8.85 -13.87 5.68
CA ASN A 145 -9.57 -13.02 4.74
C ASN A 145 -9.33 -13.48 3.29
N PRO A 146 -10.33 -13.39 2.39
CA PRO A 146 -10.13 -13.69 0.98
C PRO A 146 -9.29 -12.57 0.33
N GLY A 147 -8.27 -12.93 -0.44
CA GLY A 147 -7.55 -12.00 -1.32
C GLY A 147 -8.40 -11.65 -2.55
N ASN A 148 -8.02 -10.59 -3.25
CA ASN A 148 -8.74 -10.14 -4.42
C ASN A 148 -8.50 -11.06 -5.61
N ASP A 149 -9.53 -11.30 -6.40
CA ASP A 149 -9.46 -12.09 -7.62
C ASP A 149 -8.96 -11.26 -8.80
N VAL A 150 -8.21 -11.90 -9.68
CA VAL A 150 -7.63 -11.29 -10.88
C VAL A 150 -8.25 -11.92 -12.13
N TYR A 151 -8.80 -11.09 -13.00
CA TYR A 151 -9.37 -11.49 -14.28
C TYR A 151 -8.42 -11.14 -15.42
N THR A 152 -8.06 -12.13 -16.20
CA THR A 152 -7.17 -11.96 -17.36
C THR A 152 -7.96 -11.99 -18.67
N THR A 153 -7.32 -11.60 -19.75
CA THR A 153 -7.87 -11.72 -21.11
C THR A 153 -7.40 -13.00 -21.83
N LEU A 154 -6.81 -13.93 -21.11
CA LEU A 154 -6.33 -15.19 -21.66
C LEU A 154 -7.50 -16.06 -22.09
N ASP A 155 -7.37 -16.67 -23.27
CA ASP A 155 -8.34 -17.60 -23.80
C ASP A 155 -7.79 -19.03 -23.71
N THR A 156 -8.48 -19.88 -22.98
CA THR A 156 -8.06 -21.27 -22.74
C THR A 156 -8.22 -22.15 -23.97
N SER A 157 -9.04 -21.73 -24.95
CA SER A 157 -9.28 -22.48 -26.18
C SER A 157 -8.23 -22.24 -27.28
N LEU A 158 -7.42 -21.18 -27.14
CA LEU A 158 -6.43 -20.77 -28.16
C LEU A 158 -5.01 -21.30 -27.88
N GLN A 159 -4.80 -22.07 -26.81
CA GLN A 159 -3.49 -22.61 -26.43
C GLN A 159 -3.39 -24.13 -26.50
#